data_859279f598790657fed252f30b620b79
#
_entry.id   859279f598790657fed252f30b620b79
#
_cell.length_a   1.000
_cell.length_b   1.000
_cell.length_c   1.000
_cell.angle_alpha   90.00
_cell.angle_beta   90.00
_cell.angle_gamma   90.00
#
_symmetry.space_group_name_H-M   'P 1'
#
loop_
_entity.id
_entity.type
_entity.pdbx_description
1 polymer ?
#
loop_
_entity_poly.entity_id
_entity_poly.type
_entity_poly.pdbx_seq_one_letter_code
_entity_poly.pdbx_strand_id
1 'polypeptide(L)'
;CTRCAGYAGTTVHVAIDGEYAGHIVISDQLKEDAAEAVERLKRLGVNRTVMLTGDKEDVAALTAAQTKVSEYHAGLLPADKVSHIERILAAKKDGETVAFVGDGINDAPVLARADVGIAMGALGSDAAIEAADVVLMDDKPSKIALAIRLSRRTIFIARENAWFAISIK
;
A
#
# COMPACT_ATOMS: atom_id res chain seq x y z
N CYS A 1 24.74 6.21 -21.42
CA CYS A 1 25.95 5.58 -20.86
C CYS A 1 25.82 4.06 -20.91
N THR A 2 26.61 3.38 -21.74
CA THR A 2 26.57 1.92 -21.93
C THR A 2 26.99 1.12 -20.71
N ARG A 3 27.62 1.75 -19.71
CA ARG A 3 28.06 1.12 -18.46
C ARG A 3 26.93 0.93 -17.42
N CYS A 4 25.78 1.60 -17.60
CA CYS A 4 24.65 1.57 -16.65
C CYS A 4 23.45 0.79 -17.16
N ALA A 5 23.52 0.21 -18.31
CA ALA A 5 22.43 -0.51 -19.00
C ALA A 5 22.20 -1.93 -18.43
N GLY A 6 22.13 -2.08 -17.10
CA GLY A 6 21.88 -3.39 -16.47
C GLY A 6 21.44 -3.30 -15.02
N TYR A 7 21.33 -2.11 -14.47
CA TYR A 7 20.91 -1.93 -13.09
C TYR A 7 19.44 -1.49 -13.03
N ALA A 8 18.63 -2.25 -12.34
CA ALA A 8 17.27 -1.86 -11.97
C ALA A 8 17.39 -0.84 -10.81
N GLY A 9 17.09 0.43 -11.08
CA GLY A 9 17.14 1.49 -10.08
C GLY A 9 17.51 2.86 -10.67
N THR A 10 17.52 3.87 -9.81
CA THR A 10 17.96 5.22 -10.15
C THR A 10 19.48 5.30 -10.05
N THR A 11 20.14 5.61 -11.15
CA THR A 11 21.60 5.75 -11.18
C THR A 11 21.99 7.22 -11.06
N VAL A 12 22.76 7.56 -10.03
CA VAL A 12 23.37 8.87 -9.79
C VAL A 12 24.82 8.83 -10.25
N HIS A 13 25.18 9.62 -11.24
CA HIS A 13 26.56 9.73 -11.71
C HIS A 13 27.30 10.79 -10.90
N VAL A 14 28.51 10.47 -10.50
CA VAL A 14 29.39 11.35 -9.72
C VAL A 14 30.58 11.75 -10.60
N ALA A 15 30.84 13.04 -10.69
CA ALA A 15 32.03 13.59 -11.32
C ALA A 15 32.79 14.48 -10.30
N ILE A 16 34.13 14.42 -10.33
CA ILE A 16 35.02 15.24 -9.51
C ILE A 16 35.92 15.99 -10.49
N ASP A 17 35.98 17.30 -10.37
CA ASP A 17 36.76 18.20 -11.24
C ASP A 17 36.51 18.01 -12.74
N GLY A 18 35.26 17.63 -13.11
CA GLY A 18 34.84 17.37 -14.49
C GLY A 18 35.15 15.97 -15.02
N GLU A 19 35.83 15.14 -14.23
CA GLU A 19 36.10 13.75 -14.58
C GLU A 19 35.10 12.79 -13.90
N TYR A 20 34.69 11.75 -14.63
CA TYR A 20 33.78 10.76 -14.11
C TYR A 20 34.45 9.92 -13.01
N ALA A 21 33.97 10.06 -11.76
CA ALA A 21 34.50 9.35 -10.61
C ALA A 21 33.80 8.01 -10.33
N GLY A 22 32.49 7.90 -10.71
CA GLY A 22 31.73 6.68 -10.48
C GLY A 22 30.22 6.88 -10.58
N HIS A 23 29.47 5.90 -10.15
CA HIS A 23 28.00 6.00 -10.02
C HIS A 23 27.52 5.28 -8.76
N ILE A 24 26.39 5.74 -8.25
CA ILE A 24 25.66 5.13 -7.14
C ILE A 24 24.33 4.64 -7.71
N VAL A 25 24.00 3.38 -7.50
CA VAL A 25 22.71 2.82 -7.87
C VAL A 25 21.81 2.81 -6.62
N ILE A 26 20.70 3.53 -6.69
CA ILE A 26 19.67 3.55 -5.65
C ILE A 26 18.54 2.67 -6.16
N SER A 27 18.26 1.59 -5.46
CA SER A 27 17.14 0.71 -5.77
C SER A 27 16.28 0.51 -4.52
N ASP A 28 14.99 0.59 -4.69
CA ASP A 28 14.06 0.24 -3.64
C ASP A 28 14.06 -1.28 -3.43
N GLN A 29 14.01 -1.69 -2.18
CA GLN A 29 13.88 -3.10 -1.83
C GLN A 29 12.44 -3.39 -1.42
N LEU A 30 11.91 -4.47 -1.96
CA LEU A 30 10.63 -4.99 -1.50
C LEU A 30 10.76 -5.41 -0.03
N LYS A 31 9.78 -5.02 0.78
CA LYS A 31 9.72 -5.45 2.18
C LYS A 31 9.61 -6.98 2.25
N GLU A 32 10.39 -7.60 3.12
CA GLU A 32 10.52 -9.05 3.22
C GLU A 32 9.17 -9.77 3.40
N ASP A 33 8.23 -9.12 4.09
CA ASP A 33 6.90 -9.67 4.38
C ASP A 33 5.81 -9.25 3.38
N ALA A 34 6.13 -8.51 2.30
CA ALA A 34 5.15 -7.98 1.36
C ALA A 34 4.36 -9.09 0.64
N ALA A 35 5.04 -10.10 0.13
CA ALA A 35 4.38 -11.24 -0.52
C ALA A 35 3.51 -12.05 0.45
N GLU A 36 3.99 -12.27 1.66
CA GLU A 36 3.23 -12.94 2.71
C GLU A 36 2.00 -12.12 3.12
N ALA A 37 2.13 -10.79 3.19
CA ALA A 37 1.02 -9.90 3.49
C ALA A 37 -0.12 -10.05 2.48
N VAL A 38 0.20 -10.00 1.19
CA VAL A 38 -0.80 -10.18 0.11
C VAL A 38 -1.46 -11.56 0.19
N GLU A 39 -0.68 -12.61 0.47
CA GLU A 39 -1.23 -13.96 0.61
C GLU A 39 -2.17 -14.07 1.82
N ARG A 40 -1.80 -13.48 2.96
CA ARG A 40 -2.65 -13.43 4.17
C ARG A 40 -3.95 -12.66 3.92
N LEU A 41 -3.90 -11.54 3.16
CA LEU A 41 -5.09 -10.79 2.77
C LEU A 41 -6.04 -11.64 1.92
N LYS A 42 -5.52 -12.37 0.93
CA LYS A 42 -6.32 -13.29 0.11
C LYS A 42 -7.00 -14.38 0.96
N ARG A 43 -6.28 -14.95 1.92
CA ARG A 43 -6.87 -15.95 2.87
C ARG A 43 -7.98 -15.35 3.77
N LEU A 44 -7.95 -14.05 4.03
CA LEU A 44 -8.99 -13.33 4.78
C LEU A 44 -10.19 -12.94 3.91
N GLY A 45 -10.20 -13.31 2.63
CA GLY A 45 -11.28 -13.04 1.69
C GLY A 45 -11.17 -11.69 0.99
N VAL A 46 -9.97 -11.09 0.92
CA VAL A 46 -9.73 -9.95 0.03
C VAL A 46 -9.68 -10.48 -1.40
N ASN A 47 -10.69 -10.11 -2.19
CA ASN A 47 -10.87 -10.64 -3.54
C ASN A 47 -9.93 -10.02 -4.57
N ARG A 48 -9.55 -8.77 -4.38
CA ARG A 48 -8.74 -8.00 -5.32
C ARG A 48 -7.68 -7.20 -4.57
N THR A 49 -6.45 -7.30 -5.04
CA THR A 49 -5.30 -6.52 -4.55
C THR A 49 -4.71 -5.76 -5.71
N VAL A 50 -4.65 -4.44 -5.62
CA VAL A 50 -4.18 -3.55 -6.69
C VAL A 50 -2.98 -2.76 -6.18
N MET A 51 -1.92 -2.69 -6.97
CA MET A 51 -0.76 -1.85 -6.70
C MET A 51 -0.81 -0.61 -7.59
N LEU A 52 -0.74 0.57 -6.98
CA LEU A 52 -0.66 1.86 -7.65
C LEU A 52 0.71 2.47 -7.39
N THR A 53 1.55 2.57 -8.41
CA THR A 53 2.93 3.04 -8.26
C THR A 53 3.31 4.11 -9.27
N GLY A 54 4.20 5.01 -8.87
CA GLY A 54 4.86 5.96 -9.77
C GLY A 54 6.06 5.36 -10.52
N ASP A 55 6.46 4.14 -10.20
CA ASP A 55 7.58 3.47 -10.85
C ASP A 55 7.32 3.16 -12.31
N LYS A 56 8.40 2.91 -13.04
CA LYS A 56 8.33 2.48 -14.44
C LYS A 56 7.70 1.09 -14.56
N GLU A 57 7.13 0.83 -15.73
CA GLU A 57 6.41 -0.41 -16.04
C GLU A 57 7.20 -1.68 -15.73
N ASP A 58 8.48 -1.73 -16.09
CA ASP A 58 9.37 -2.88 -15.86
C ASP A 58 9.59 -3.18 -14.38
N VAL A 59 9.77 -2.13 -13.54
CA VAL A 59 9.93 -2.25 -12.09
C VAL A 59 8.61 -2.67 -11.45
N ALA A 60 7.52 -2.04 -11.85
CA ALA A 60 6.18 -2.35 -11.35
C ALA A 60 5.77 -3.79 -11.66
N ALA A 61 6.02 -4.26 -12.87
CA ALA A 61 5.73 -5.64 -13.26
C ALA A 61 6.50 -6.66 -12.42
N LEU A 62 7.79 -6.40 -12.17
CA LEU A 62 8.62 -7.27 -11.34
C LEU A 62 8.11 -7.29 -9.89
N THR A 63 7.82 -6.12 -9.32
CA THR A 63 7.28 -5.99 -7.96
C THR A 63 5.92 -6.68 -7.83
N ALA A 64 5.04 -6.51 -8.82
CA ALA A 64 3.73 -7.17 -8.84
C ALA A 64 3.84 -8.70 -8.89
N ALA A 65 4.77 -9.21 -9.68
CA ALA A 65 5.05 -10.65 -9.77
C ALA A 65 5.59 -11.21 -8.44
N GLN A 66 6.48 -10.49 -7.77
CA GLN A 66 7.05 -10.89 -6.48
C GLN A 66 6.02 -10.84 -5.35
N THR A 67 5.19 -9.80 -5.30
CA THR A 67 4.15 -9.62 -4.27
C THR A 67 2.89 -10.42 -4.54
N LYS A 68 2.69 -10.91 -5.77
CA LYS A 68 1.50 -11.66 -6.21
C LYS A 68 0.21 -10.86 -6.08
N VAL A 69 0.27 -9.55 -6.24
CA VAL A 69 -0.94 -8.72 -6.35
C VAL A 69 -1.76 -9.12 -7.58
N SER A 70 -3.06 -8.84 -7.56
CA SER A 70 -3.95 -9.26 -8.66
C SER A 70 -3.84 -8.35 -9.87
N GLU A 71 -3.45 -7.10 -9.65
CA GLU A 71 -3.41 -6.04 -10.67
C GLU A 71 -2.39 -4.98 -10.25
N TYR A 72 -1.80 -4.29 -11.23
CA TYR A 72 -0.94 -3.15 -10.95
C TYR A 72 -1.12 -2.05 -12.02
N HIS A 73 -0.82 -0.82 -11.64
CA HIS A 73 -0.75 0.34 -12.51
C HIS A 73 0.53 1.12 -12.23
N ALA A 74 1.31 1.35 -13.27
CA ALA A 74 2.63 1.95 -13.21
C ALA A 74 2.64 3.39 -13.72
N GLY A 75 3.70 4.14 -13.45
CA GLY A 75 3.93 5.48 -13.97
C GLY A 75 2.91 6.53 -13.51
N LEU A 76 2.24 6.30 -12.38
CA LEU A 76 1.17 7.16 -11.90
C LEU A 76 1.71 8.40 -11.18
N LEU A 77 1.19 9.55 -11.55
CA LEU A 77 1.31 10.77 -10.75
C LEU A 77 0.36 10.71 -9.54
N PRO A 78 0.56 11.53 -8.51
CA PRO A 78 -0.34 11.55 -7.34
C PRO A 78 -1.82 11.77 -7.71
N ALA A 79 -2.11 12.63 -8.68
CA ALA A 79 -3.48 12.87 -9.16
C ALA A 79 -4.08 11.64 -9.88
N ASP A 80 -3.24 10.87 -10.58
CA ASP A 80 -3.68 9.64 -11.26
C ASP A 80 -4.06 8.57 -10.24
N LYS A 81 -3.33 8.46 -9.13
CA LYS A 81 -3.67 7.54 -8.03
C LYS A 81 -5.06 7.84 -7.47
N VAL A 82 -5.38 9.13 -7.25
CA VAL A 82 -6.74 9.55 -6.81
C VAL A 82 -7.79 9.13 -7.82
N SER A 83 -7.57 9.39 -9.11
CA SER A 83 -8.50 9.00 -10.17
C SER A 83 -8.67 7.47 -10.27
N HIS A 84 -7.62 6.69 -9.99
CA HIS A 84 -7.70 5.23 -9.95
C HIS A 84 -8.54 4.73 -8.77
N ILE A 85 -8.35 5.28 -7.57
CA ILE A 85 -9.15 4.88 -6.41
C ILE A 85 -10.62 5.24 -6.60
N GLU A 86 -10.92 6.41 -7.16
CA GLU A 86 -12.30 6.83 -7.47
C GLU A 86 -12.99 5.87 -8.45
N ARG A 87 -12.27 5.41 -9.48
CA ARG A 87 -12.79 4.39 -10.41
C ARG A 87 -13.03 3.05 -9.73
N ILE A 88 -12.15 2.63 -8.83
CA ILE A 88 -12.33 1.40 -8.06
C ILE A 88 -13.56 1.52 -7.15
N LEU A 89 -13.72 2.67 -6.46
CA LEU A 89 -14.86 2.94 -5.61
C LEU A 89 -16.19 2.95 -6.39
N ALA A 90 -16.18 3.55 -7.58
CA ALA A 90 -17.37 3.58 -8.44
C ALA A 90 -17.75 2.20 -9.01
N ALA A 91 -16.79 1.31 -9.17
CA ALA A 91 -16.99 -0.05 -9.71
C ALA A 91 -17.22 -1.12 -8.63
N LYS A 92 -17.12 -0.78 -7.33
CA LYS A 92 -17.34 -1.73 -6.24
C LYS A 92 -18.80 -2.15 -6.16
N LYS A 93 -19.04 -3.38 -5.73
CA LYS A 93 -20.39 -3.92 -5.48
C LYS A 93 -20.87 -3.51 -4.09
N ASP A 94 -22.20 -3.59 -3.91
CA ASP A 94 -22.79 -3.37 -2.60
C ASP A 94 -22.22 -4.33 -1.55
N GLY A 95 -21.80 -3.77 -0.40
CA GLY A 95 -21.15 -4.52 0.67
C GLY A 95 -19.65 -4.73 0.52
N GLU A 96 -19.04 -4.33 -0.59
CA GLU A 96 -17.58 -4.31 -0.73
C GLU A 96 -16.98 -3.04 -0.10
N THR A 97 -15.79 -3.17 0.47
CA THR A 97 -15.03 -2.08 1.08
C THR A 97 -13.67 -1.98 0.39
N VAL A 98 -13.30 -0.79 0.00
CA VAL A 98 -11.99 -0.49 -0.60
C VAL A 98 -11.09 0.11 0.47
N ALA A 99 -10.00 -0.59 0.79
CA ALA A 99 -8.95 -0.07 1.64
C ALA A 99 -7.76 0.39 0.81
N PHE A 100 -7.23 1.56 1.11
CA PHE A 100 -5.98 2.03 0.53
C PHE A 100 -4.88 2.04 1.59
N VAL A 101 -3.70 1.56 1.23
CA VAL A 101 -2.53 1.51 2.11
C VAL A 101 -1.45 2.38 1.50
N GLY A 102 -0.97 3.35 2.24
CA GLY A 102 0.09 4.26 1.82
C GLY A 102 1.02 4.63 2.98
N ASP A 103 2.21 5.11 2.67
CA ASP A 103 3.23 5.45 3.66
C ASP A 103 3.67 6.92 3.60
N GLY A 104 3.26 7.64 2.57
CA GLY A 104 3.80 8.95 2.24
C GLY A 104 2.82 10.11 2.27
N ILE A 105 3.40 11.32 2.32
CA ILE A 105 2.70 12.61 2.21
C ILE A 105 1.88 12.68 0.91
N ASN A 106 2.43 12.11 -0.16
CA ASN A 106 1.81 12.13 -1.48
C ASN A 106 0.56 11.25 -1.57
N ASP A 107 0.39 10.32 -0.65
CA ASP A 107 -0.75 9.40 -0.61
C ASP A 107 -1.89 9.88 0.30
N ALA A 108 -1.71 10.96 1.07
CA ALA A 108 -2.73 11.51 1.95
C ALA A 108 -4.08 11.80 1.23
N PRO A 109 -4.11 12.38 0.02
CA PRO A 109 -5.37 12.58 -0.70
C PRO A 109 -6.06 11.27 -1.09
N VAL A 110 -5.30 10.21 -1.33
CA VAL A 110 -5.83 8.88 -1.69
C VAL A 110 -6.33 8.15 -0.45
N LEU A 111 -5.59 8.25 0.67
CA LEU A 111 -6.00 7.72 1.98
C LEU A 111 -7.36 8.27 2.40
N ALA A 112 -7.54 9.59 2.31
CA ALA A 112 -8.79 10.26 2.66
C ALA A 112 -9.98 9.94 1.72
N ARG A 113 -9.72 9.41 0.52
CA ARG A 113 -10.76 9.07 -0.47
C ARG A 113 -11.22 7.62 -0.39
N ALA A 114 -10.40 6.72 0.10
CA ALA A 114 -10.76 5.31 0.26
C ALA A 114 -11.90 5.13 1.29
N ASP A 115 -12.58 3.99 1.27
CA ASP A 115 -13.52 3.66 2.35
C ASP A 115 -12.80 3.43 3.68
N VAL A 116 -11.54 2.98 3.62
CA VAL A 116 -10.62 2.85 4.76
C VAL A 116 -9.21 3.22 4.31
N GLY A 117 -8.68 4.30 4.85
CA GLY A 117 -7.29 4.72 4.68
C GLY A 117 -6.40 4.08 5.75
N ILE A 118 -5.31 3.43 5.34
CA ILE A 118 -4.35 2.81 6.24
C ILE A 118 -2.97 3.43 6.00
N ALA A 119 -2.47 4.20 6.96
CA ALA A 119 -1.11 4.73 6.93
C ALA A 119 -0.12 3.74 7.52
N MET A 120 1.05 3.60 6.89
CA MET A 120 2.14 2.73 7.33
C MET A 120 3.37 3.52 7.75
N GLY A 121 4.02 3.06 8.82
CA GLY A 121 5.28 3.59 9.32
C GLY A 121 5.11 4.65 10.42
N ALA A 122 5.83 4.48 11.52
CA ALA A 122 5.85 5.41 12.66
C ALA A 122 6.45 6.79 12.32
N LEU A 123 7.17 6.88 11.21
CA LEU A 123 7.75 8.09 10.64
C LEU A 123 6.95 8.61 9.44
N GLY A 124 5.75 8.08 9.22
CA GLY A 124 4.81 8.60 8.24
C GLY A 124 4.61 10.09 8.47
N SER A 125 4.42 10.85 7.41
CA SER A 125 4.16 12.27 7.54
C SER A 125 2.92 12.49 8.41
N ASP A 126 2.93 13.53 9.23
CA ASP A 126 1.77 13.93 10.01
C ASP A 126 0.51 14.02 9.16
N ALA A 127 0.66 14.47 7.90
CA ALA A 127 -0.44 14.53 6.93
C ALA A 127 -1.03 13.16 6.55
N ALA A 128 -0.21 12.11 6.41
CA ALA A 128 -0.71 10.76 6.14
C ALA A 128 -1.40 10.16 7.37
N ILE A 129 -0.85 10.42 8.56
CA ILE A 129 -1.44 9.98 9.83
C ILE A 129 -2.81 10.66 10.04
N GLU A 130 -2.90 11.96 9.76
CA GLU A 130 -4.14 12.73 9.90
C GLU A 130 -5.22 12.32 8.90
N ALA A 131 -4.81 11.88 7.69
CA ALA A 131 -5.72 11.47 6.63
C ALA A 131 -6.18 10.00 6.73
N ALA A 132 -5.56 9.19 7.58
CA ALA A 132 -5.82 7.76 7.67
C ALA A 132 -6.80 7.41 8.79
N ASP A 133 -7.65 6.40 8.54
CA ASP A 133 -8.53 5.81 9.56
C ASP A 133 -7.77 4.85 10.50
N VAL A 134 -6.70 4.24 9.98
CA VAL A 134 -5.87 3.28 10.70
C VAL A 134 -4.40 3.62 10.49
N VAL A 135 -3.63 3.65 11.57
CA VAL A 135 -2.18 3.85 11.52
C VAL A 135 -1.47 2.60 12.01
N LEU A 136 -0.63 2.03 11.17
CA LEU A 136 0.25 0.93 11.53
C LEU A 136 1.62 1.49 11.90
N MET A 137 1.94 1.46 13.22
CA MET A 137 3.18 2.00 13.75
C MET A 137 4.42 1.26 13.27
N ASP A 138 4.26 -0.03 12.95
CA ASP A 138 5.32 -0.85 12.36
C ASP A 138 5.27 -0.74 10.82
N ASP A 139 6.44 -0.66 10.21
CA ASP A 139 6.56 -0.64 8.76
C ASP A 139 6.46 -2.06 8.14
N LYS A 140 5.45 -2.84 8.57
CA LYS A 140 5.24 -4.24 8.19
C LYS A 140 3.88 -4.45 7.52
N PRO A 141 3.83 -4.69 6.19
CA PRO A 141 2.59 -4.98 5.47
C PRO A 141 1.77 -6.14 6.05
N SER A 142 2.42 -7.13 6.67
CA SER A 142 1.73 -8.27 7.30
C SER A 142 0.79 -7.89 8.44
N LYS A 143 0.97 -6.71 9.05
CA LYS A 143 0.10 -6.18 10.12
C LYS A 143 -1.27 -5.76 9.63
N ILE A 144 -1.44 -5.48 8.33
CA ILE A 144 -2.75 -5.19 7.74
C ILE A 144 -3.71 -6.36 7.95
N ALA A 145 -3.25 -7.58 7.70
CA ALA A 145 -4.04 -8.79 7.94
C ALA A 145 -4.42 -8.97 9.42
N LEU A 146 -3.55 -8.56 10.34
CA LEU A 146 -3.85 -8.58 11.78
C LEU A 146 -4.93 -7.56 12.12
N ALA A 147 -4.83 -6.31 11.60
CA ALA A 147 -5.82 -5.26 11.81
C ALA A 147 -7.22 -5.71 11.36
N ILE A 148 -7.34 -6.31 10.18
CA ILE A 148 -8.60 -6.86 9.68
C ILE A 148 -9.18 -7.94 10.61
N ARG A 149 -8.35 -8.86 11.10
CA ARG A 149 -8.81 -9.90 12.03
C ARG A 149 -9.29 -9.33 13.35
N LEU A 150 -8.56 -8.36 13.91
CA LEU A 150 -8.93 -7.68 15.15
C LEU A 150 -10.26 -6.94 15.00
N SER A 151 -10.43 -6.17 13.93
CA SER A 151 -11.67 -5.45 13.63
C SER A 151 -12.87 -6.40 13.53
N ARG A 152 -12.75 -7.50 12.78
CA ARG A 152 -13.83 -8.50 12.65
C ARG A 152 -14.18 -9.13 14.01
N ARG A 153 -13.19 -9.46 14.84
CA ARG A 153 -13.41 -10.01 16.17
C ARG A 153 -14.08 -8.99 17.10
N THR A 154 -13.66 -7.75 17.06
CA THR A 154 -14.26 -6.67 17.87
C THR A 154 -15.73 -6.47 17.53
N ILE A 155 -16.06 -6.41 16.24
CA ILE A 155 -17.46 -6.29 15.79
C ILE A 155 -18.28 -7.51 16.22
N PHE A 156 -17.71 -8.70 16.13
CA PHE A 156 -18.40 -9.93 16.58
C PHE A 156 -18.74 -9.85 18.09
N ILE A 157 -17.77 -9.52 18.92
CA ILE A 157 -17.96 -9.37 20.38
C ILE A 157 -18.99 -8.26 20.68
N ALA A 158 -18.91 -7.13 19.98
CA ALA A 158 -19.87 -6.04 20.18
C ALA A 158 -21.31 -6.47 19.84
N ARG A 159 -21.48 -7.25 18.77
CA ARG A 159 -22.79 -7.82 18.40
C ARG A 159 -23.30 -8.84 19.44
N GLU A 160 -22.44 -9.74 19.90
CA GLU A 160 -22.80 -10.69 20.98
C GLU A 160 -23.29 -9.95 22.23
N ASN A 161 -22.54 -8.94 22.68
CA ASN A 161 -22.90 -8.14 23.84
C ASN A 161 -24.24 -7.40 23.65
N ALA A 162 -24.49 -6.84 22.46
CA ALA A 162 -25.76 -6.18 22.17
C ALA A 162 -26.92 -7.14 22.19
N TRP A 163 -26.80 -8.33 21.56
CA TRP A 163 -27.82 -9.38 21.58
C TRP A 163 -28.09 -9.89 22.99
N PHE A 164 -27.02 -10.12 23.77
CA PHE A 164 -27.16 -10.54 25.18
C PHE A 164 -27.92 -9.50 26.01
N ALA A 165 -27.56 -8.21 25.88
CA ALA A 165 -28.25 -7.15 26.60
C ALA A 165 -29.74 -7.03 26.25
N ILE A 166 -30.10 -7.24 24.97
CA ILE A 166 -31.50 -7.22 24.52
C ILE A 166 -32.26 -8.44 25.04
N SER A 167 -31.60 -9.60 25.09
CA SER A 167 -32.24 -10.86 25.47
C SER A 167 -32.57 -10.95 27.00
N ILE A 168 -31.85 -10.19 27.84
CA ILE A 168 -32.05 -10.20 29.30
C ILE A 168 -33.15 -9.20 29.74
N LYS A 169 -33.49 -8.25 28.89
CA LYS A 169 -34.54 -7.26 29.18
C LYS A 169 -35.92 -7.75 28.78
#